data_16accdb6cbe54ee6cc64ed152ca14f47
#
_entry.id   16accdb6cbe54ee6cc64ed152ca14f47
#
_cell.length_a   1.000
_cell.length_b   1.000
_cell.length_c   1.000
_cell.angle_alpha   90.00
_cell.angle_beta   90.00
_cell.angle_gamma   90.00
#
_symmetry.space_group_name_H-M   'P 1'
#
loop_
_entity.id
_entity.type
_entity.pdbx_description
1 polymer ?
#
loop_
_entity_poly.entity_id
_entity_poly.type
_entity_poly.pdbx_seq_one_letter_code
_entity_poly.pdbx_strand_id
1 'polypeptide(L)'
;MYNYLKNCKIIIGVFIIWPFFSLATSHGAELSGSFKTPISLTGIIEPAIILNVQSSVGGRVEVLHVKENQHVPKNQLLLTLNNDTQKRQLELTLLQHKVNENNVIDRKRQLKLANVQIKVDENNVKDRKKQLKLAKIQIEVSRNNVKDLEANLKDILRRLKDEETLFEQGSSTRSQLDVLQLQYLKGEIALKNSILGLERAILNVDNTILSLERSREDIQGSELSVENALIAVERSRYDVELSEDALEDTLIKAKIGGIITAKSFQEGEVITAGAVLFQIIDIKQVEIKIQLGEGDLPMISEGQAVVFTTPGYRDIEFSGIIERISWTADPETGRFPLYVKAANPGLKLRAGMSAKVYLLRQK
;
A
#
# COMPACT_ATOMS: atom_id res chain seq x y z
N MET A 1 -24.28 9.82 -6.77
CA MET A 1 -25.38 8.82 -6.77
C MET A 1 -25.70 8.43 -5.34
N TYR A 2 -26.76 9.00 -4.88
CA TYR A 2 -27.90 8.57 -4.05
C TYR A 2 -27.60 8.17 -2.60
N ASN A 3 -27.92 9.10 -1.70
CA ASN A 3 -29.02 9.04 -0.72
C ASN A 3 -29.05 7.84 0.25
N TYR A 4 -28.84 8.13 1.54
CA TYR A 4 -29.82 7.78 2.57
C TYR A 4 -29.61 8.70 3.81
N LEU A 5 -30.38 9.77 3.84
CA LEU A 5 -30.78 10.48 5.06
C LEU A 5 -32.20 10.05 5.34
N LYS A 6 -32.52 9.57 6.53
CA LYS A 6 -33.77 9.92 7.24
C LYS A 6 -33.88 9.28 8.62
N ASN A 7 -34.21 10.16 9.52
CA ASN A 7 -35.01 9.98 10.73
C ASN A 7 -34.34 9.50 12.01
N CYS A 8 -34.01 10.45 12.87
CA CYS A 8 -34.13 10.30 14.31
C CYS A 8 -35.01 11.42 14.86
N LYS A 9 -36.19 11.04 15.34
CA LYS A 9 -37.15 11.91 16.00
C LYS A 9 -36.71 12.20 17.42
N ILE A 10 -36.61 13.47 17.75
CA ILE A 10 -36.48 14.01 19.09
C ILE A 10 -37.80 13.88 19.81
N ILE A 11 -37.82 13.18 20.94
CA ILE A 11 -38.92 13.21 21.90
C ILE A 11 -38.42 14.00 23.13
N ILE A 12 -38.96 15.20 23.29
CA ILE A 12 -38.76 16.03 24.47
C ILE A 12 -39.80 15.57 25.50
N GLY A 13 -39.31 14.92 26.56
CA GLY A 13 -40.12 14.62 27.76
C GLY A 13 -39.80 15.61 28.87
N VAL A 14 -40.72 16.52 29.10
CA VAL A 14 -40.71 17.43 30.27
C VAL A 14 -41.11 16.63 31.48
N PHE A 15 -40.23 16.48 32.46
CA PHE A 15 -40.61 15.98 33.78
C PHE A 15 -40.46 17.12 34.80
N ILE A 16 -41.64 17.54 35.32
CA ILE A 16 -41.81 18.45 36.45
C ILE A 16 -41.49 17.66 37.71
N ILE A 17 -40.45 18.09 38.47
CA ILE A 17 -40.14 17.54 39.78
C ILE A 17 -40.56 18.59 40.84
N TRP A 18 -41.53 18.19 41.65
CA TRP A 18 -41.98 18.88 42.85
C TRP A 18 -41.06 18.58 44.03
N PRO A 19 -40.71 19.54 44.87
CA PRO A 19 -39.82 19.29 46.03
C PRO A 19 -40.64 18.81 47.24
N PHE A 20 -40.37 17.60 47.71
CA PHE A 20 -40.79 17.17 49.04
C PHE A 20 -39.73 17.60 50.06
N PHE A 21 -40.10 18.57 50.88
CA PHE A 21 -39.34 18.98 52.07
C PHE A 21 -39.74 18.04 53.19
N SER A 22 -38.89 17.12 53.65
CA SER A 22 -39.07 16.32 54.83
C SER A 22 -38.03 16.70 55.88
N LEU A 23 -38.50 17.38 56.93
CA LEU A 23 -37.75 17.60 58.15
C LEU A 23 -37.52 16.23 58.82
N ALA A 24 -36.26 15.82 58.92
CA ALA A 24 -35.86 14.70 59.78
C ALA A 24 -34.90 15.17 60.86
N THR A 25 -35.33 15.06 62.04
CA THR A 25 -34.70 15.37 63.31
C THR A 25 -33.33 14.69 63.45
N SER A 26 -32.36 15.48 63.90
CA SER A 26 -31.04 15.07 64.32
C SER A 26 -31.05 14.02 65.46
N HIS A 27 -30.68 12.79 65.14
CA HIS A 27 -30.10 11.90 66.15
C HIS A 27 -28.59 11.89 65.91
N GLY A 28 -27.87 12.48 66.80
CA GLY A 28 -26.41 12.39 66.88
C GLY A 28 -26.02 10.92 67.15
N ALA A 29 -25.68 10.23 66.06
CA ALA A 29 -24.91 9.00 66.20
C ALA A 29 -23.42 9.42 66.27
N GLU A 30 -22.89 9.43 67.48
CA GLU A 30 -21.43 9.39 67.71
C GLU A 30 -20.89 8.13 67.00
N LEU A 31 -20.36 8.31 65.79
CA LEU A 31 -19.49 7.34 65.16
C LEU A 31 -18.13 7.43 65.83
N SER A 32 -18.03 6.77 67.03
CA SER A 32 -16.74 6.35 67.56
C SER A 32 -16.18 5.21 66.70
N GLY A 33 -15.87 5.52 65.47
CA GLY A 33 -15.05 4.66 64.59
C GLY A 33 -13.64 4.70 65.13
N SER A 34 -13.18 3.60 65.69
CA SER A 34 -11.77 3.31 65.98
C SER A 34 -10.93 3.66 64.73
N PHE A 35 -10.36 4.85 64.71
CA PHE A 35 -9.37 5.26 63.69
C PHE A 35 -8.17 4.34 63.85
N LYS A 36 -8.14 3.26 63.04
CA LYS A 36 -6.94 2.44 62.92
C LYS A 36 -5.83 3.35 62.41
N THR A 37 -4.70 3.35 63.12
CA THR A 37 -3.52 4.12 62.75
C THR A 37 -3.17 3.87 61.29
N PRO A 38 -3.12 4.90 60.43
CA PRO A 38 -2.78 4.70 59.05
C PRO A 38 -1.34 4.17 58.92
N ILE A 39 -1.13 3.17 58.11
CA ILE A 39 0.23 2.71 57.80
C ILE A 39 0.87 3.81 56.98
N SER A 40 1.98 4.38 57.45
CA SER A 40 2.75 5.34 56.68
C SER A 40 3.98 4.67 56.09
N LEU A 41 4.06 4.68 54.77
CA LEU A 41 5.19 4.12 54.04
C LEU A 41 5.90 5.22 53.24
N THR A 42 7.21 5.11 53.11
CA THR A 42 8.00 6.04 52.28
C THR A 42 8.30 5.38 50.95
N GLY A 43 8.07 6.10 49.88
CA GLY A 43 8.41 5.71 48.51
C GLY A 43 9.16 6.78 47.76
N ILE A 44 9.60 6.46 46.59
CA ILE A 44 10.28 7.37 45.65
C ILE A 44 9.35 7.59 44.46
N ILE A 45 9.23 8.83 44.06
CA ILE A 45 8.45 9.23 42.90
C ILE A 45 9.30 8.95 41.65
N GLU A 46 8.76 8.12 40.75
CA GLU A 46 9.33 7.80 39.46
C GLU A 46 8.42 8.36 38.34
N PRO A 47 8.95 8.68 37.17
CA PRO A 47 8.12 9.11 36.04
C PRO A 47 7.32 7.90 35.52
N ALA A 48 6.09 8.13 35.06
CA ALA A 48 5.27 7.07 34.49
C ALA A 48 5.89 6.46 33.22
N ILE A 49 6.58 7.27 32.44
CA ILE A 49 7.23 6.84 31.19
C ILE A 49 8.64 7.45 31.11
N ILE A 50 9.62 6.61 30.86
CA ILE A 50 10.98 6.99 30.49
C ILE A 50 11.23 6.51 29.08
N LEU A 51 11.57 7.42 28.17
CA LEU A 51 11.90 7.09 26.78
C LEU A 51 13.32 7.56 26.47
N ASN A 52 14.13 6.64 26.03
CA ASN A 52 15.43 6.93 25.46
C ASN A 52 15.26 7.13 23.94
N VAL A 53 15.52 8.34 23.47
CA VAL A 53 15.50 8.70 22.06
C VAL A 53 16.84 8.32 21.46
N GLN A 54 16.81 7.37 20.51
CA GLN A 54 17.98 6.88 19.80
C GLN A 54 17.97 7.41 18.37
N SER A 55 19.16 7.54 17.77
CA SER A 55 19.30 7.84 16.36
C SER A 55 19.15 6.55 15.52
N SER A 56 18.32 6.60 14.48
CA SER A 56 18.19 5.52 13.51
C SER A 56 19.41 5.44 12.60
N VAL A 57 20.07 6.58 12.36
CA VAL A 57 21.20 6.71 11.42
C VAL A 57 22.40 7.36 12.08
N GLY A 58 23.58 7.10 11.57
CA GLY A 58 24.81 7.81 11.95
C GLY A 58 24.93 9.13 11.22
N GLY A 59 25.56 10.13 11.87
CA GLY A 59 25.79 11.42 11.25
C GLY A 59 26.43 12.42 12.19
N ARG A 60 26.88 13.56 11.65
CA ARG A 60 27.36 14.67 12.46
C ARG A 60 26.18 15.51 12.95
N VAL A 61 26.21 15.87 14.22
CA VAL A 61 25.25 16.82 14.81
C VAL A 61 25.46 18.19 14.18
N GLU A 62 24.45 18.70 13.47
CA GLU A 62 24.50 20.00 12.81
C GLU A 62 23.85 21.09 13.67
N VAL A 63 22.62 20.86 14.14
CA VAL A 63 21.86 21.81 14.92
C VAL A 63 21.16 21.12 16.07
N LEU A 64 21.32 21.67 17.28
CA LEU A 64 20.58 21.27 18.47
C LEU A 64 19.44 22.27 18.72
N HIS A 65 18.20 21.80 18.73
CA HIS A 65 17.00 22.67 18.85
C HIS A 65 16.46 22.76 20.27
N VAL A 66 16.98 21.99 21.22
CA VAL A 66 16.46 21.86 22.58
C VAL A 66 17.57 21.85 23.63
N LYS A 67 17.21 22.14 24.87
CA LYS A 67 18.14 22.10 26.01
C LYS A 67 17.69 21.08 27.05
N GLU A 68 18.60 20.67 27.90
CA GLU A 68 18.24 19.85 29.07
C GLU A 68 17.24 20.61 29.97
N ASN A 69 16.38 19.87 30.64
CA ASN A 69 15.27 20.36 31.47
C ASN A 69 14.21 21.17 30.72
N GLN A 70 14.21 21.14 29.39
CA GLN A 70 13.17 21.73 28.55
C GLN A 70 11.98 20.82 28.40
N HIS A 71 10.78 21.37 28.52
CA HIS A 71 9.55 20.64 28.15
C HIS A 71 9.37 20.66 26.63
N VAL A 72 9.13 19.46 26.05
CA VAL A 72 8.95 19.25 24.61
C VAL A 72 7.62 18.55 24.36
N PRO A 73 6.81 19.00 23.41
CA PRO A 73 5.65 18.26 22.94
C PRO A 73 6.07 17.09 22.05
N LYS A 74 5.17 16.13 21.86
CA LYS A 74 5.36 15.06 20.88
C LYS A 74 5.59 15.63 19.49
N ASN A 75 6.49 15.00 18.71
CA ASN A 75 6.92 15.36 17.36
C ASN A 75 7.74 16.67 17.26
N GLN A 76 8.13 17.28 18.37
CA GLN A 76 9.07 18.40 18.32
C GLN A 76 10.42 17.94 17.81
N LEU A 77 11.02 18.72 16.91
CA LEU A 77 12.39 18.51 16.45
C LEU A 77 13.37 18.80 17.59
N LEU A 78 14.21 17.82 17.91
CA LEU A 78 15.20 17.88 18.99
C LEU A 78 16.58 18.21 18.45
N LEU A 79 16.95 17.57 17.34
CA LEU A 79 18.26 17.57 16.76
C LEU A 79 18.16 17.35 15.26
N THR A 80 19.00 18.05 14.50
CA THR A 80 19.22 17.82 13.08
C THR A 80 20.65 17.31 12.88
N LEU A 81 20.76 16.14 12.23
CA LEU A 81 22.04 15.66 11.71
C LEU A 81 22.32 16.33 10.37
N ASN A 82 23.61 16.42 9.99
CA ASN A 82 23.95 16.88 8.65
C ASN A 82 23.30 15.97 7.60
N ASN A 83 22.48 16.57 6.75
CA ASN A 83 21.61 15.89 5.80
C ASN A 83 21.74 16.41 4.36
N ASP A 84 22.81 17.08 4.04
CA ASP A 84 23.04 17.62 2.70
C ASP A 84 23.05 16.54 1.62
N THR A 85 23.60 15.38 1.96
CA THR A 85 23.61 14.24 1.03
C THR A 85 22.23 13.66 0.81
N GLN A 86 21.44 13.51 1.86
CA GLN A 86 20.07 13.01 1.80
C GLN A 86 19.14 13.97 1.02
N LYS A 87 19.31 15.29 1.24
CA LYS A 87 18.57 16.31 0.48
C LYS A 87 18.88 16.23 -1.03
N ARG A 88 20.17 16.17 -1.39
CA ARG A 88 20.56 16.00 -2.80
C ARG A 88 20.05 14.70 -3.40
N GLN A 89 20.10 13.60 -2.63
CA GLN A 89 19.58 12.31 -3.08
C GLN A 89 18.06 12.37 -3.33
N LEU A 90 17.33 12.98 -2.42
CA LEU A 90 15.88 13.18 -2.58
C LEU A 90 15.56 14.02 -3.82
N GLU A 91 16.30 15.11 -4.05
CA GLU A 91 16.13 15.94 -5.25
C GLU A 91 16.35 15.14 -6.53
N LEU A 92 17.42 14.33 -6.58
CA LEU A 92 17.71 13.46 -7.71
C LEU A 92 16.61 12.41 -7.96
N THR A 93 16.11 11.76 -6.91
CA THR A 93 15.04 10.77 -7.05
C THR A 93 13.72 11.41 -7.48
N LEU A 94 13.41 12.62 -6.99
CA LEU A 94 12.24 13.39 -7.44
C LEU A 94 12.31 13.76 -8.93
N LEU A 95 13.50 14.20 -9.38
CA LEU A 95 13.72 14.49 -10.81
C LEU A 95 13.56 13.22 -11.66
N GLN A 96 14.10 12.09 -11.22
CA GLN A 96 13.96 10.82 -11.91
C GLN A 96 12.50 10.34 -11.95
N HIS A 97 11.77 10.49 -10.84
CA HIS A 97 10.34 10.18 -10.80
C HIS A 97 9.55 11.02 -11.80
N LYS A 98 9.82 12.32 -11.86
CA LYS A 98 9.19 13.23 -12.84
C LYS A 98 9.49 12.85 -14.29
N VAL A 99 10.72 12.41 -14.58
CA VAL A 99 11.08 11.88 -15.90
C VAL A 99 10.25 10.64 -16.23
N ASN A 100 10.10 9.72 -15.27
CA ASN A 100 9.32 8.52 -15.48
C ASN A 100 7.81 8.81 -15.66
N GLU A 101 7.26 9.78 -14.93
CA GLU A 101 5.87 10.26 -15.15
C GLU A 101 5.68 10.80 -16.57
N ASN A 102 6.61 11.64 -17.05
CA ASN A 102 6.56 12.16 -18.42
C ASN A 102 6.65 11.03 -19.45
N ASN A 103 7.50 10.03 -19.22
CA ASN A 103 7.59 8.84 -20.06
C ASN A 103 6.24 8.09 -20.14
N VAL A 104 5.52 7.96 -19.03
CA VAL A 104 4.17 7.36 -19.02
C VAL A 104 3.20 8.19 -19.84
N ILE A 105 3.24 9.52 -19.72
CA ILE A 105 2.39 10.41 -20.52
C ILE A 105 2.64 10.20 -22.01
N ASP A 106 3.91 10.14 -22.41
CA ASP A 106 4.29 9.93 -23.82
C ASP A 106 3.90 8.53 -24.31
N ARG A 107 4.10 7.48 -23.48
CA ARG A 107 3.64 6.14 -23.83
C ARG A 107 2.11 6.04 -23.94
N LYS A 108 1.37 6.71 -23.04
CA LYS A 108 -0.10 6.79 -23.13
C LYS A 108 -0.56 7.53 -24.40
N ARG A 109 0.17 8.57 -24.84
CA ARG A 109 -0.10 9.24 -26.13
C ARG A 109 0.15 8.29 -27.29
N GLN A 110 1.28 7.57 -27.29
CA GLN A 110 1.60 6.56 -28.30
C GLN A 110 0.54 5.45 -28.33
N LEU A 111 0.12 4.95 -27.16
CA LEU A 111 -0.97 3.95 -27.07
C LEU A 111 -2.28 4.51 -27.61
N LYS A 112 -2.62 5.78 -27.32
CA LYS A 112 -3.82 6.43 -27.88
C LYS A 112 -3.77 6.50 -29.40
N LEU A 113 -2.61 6.86 -29.98
CA LEU A 113 -2.41 6.86 -31.43
C LEU A 113 -2.49 5.44 -32.00
N ALA A 114 -1.85 4.47 -31.35
CA ALA A 114 -1.95 3.05 -31.70
C ALA A 114 -3.40 2.55 -31.66
N ASN A 115 -4.18 2.90 -30.62
CA ASN A 115 -5.60 2.56 -30.52
C ASN A 115 -6.46 3.21 -31.61
N VAL A 116 -6.13 4.42 -32.06
CA VAL A 116 -6.79 5.03 -33.22
C VAL A 116 -6.44 4.24 -34.49
N GLN A 117 -5.16 3.88 -34.68
CA GLN A 117 -4.71 3.04 -35.78
C GLN A 117 -5.39 1.65 -35.74
N ILE A 118 -5.52 1.05 -34.56
CA ILE A 118 -6.27 -0.20 -34.34
C ILE A 118 -7.70 -0.08 -34.86
N LYS A 119 -8.42 0.98 -34.54
CA LYS A 119 -9.79 1.19 -35.05
C LYS A 119 -9.86 1.27 -36.56
N VAL A 120 -8.85 1.93 -37.17
CA VAL A 120 -8.71 1.97 -38.61
C VAL A 120 -8.42 0.56 -39.15
N ASP A 121 -7.52 -0.16 -38.50
CA ASP A 121 -7.15 -1.52 -38.87
C ASP A 121 -8.29 -2.52 -38.61
N GLU A 122 -9.07 -2.40 -37.55
CA GLU A 122 -10.28 -3.19 -37.30
C GLU A 122 -11.32 -2.96 -38.42
N ASN A 123 -11.51 -1.74 -38.90
CA ASN A 123 -12.37 -1.45 -40.05
C ASN A 123 -11.80 -2.07 -41.31
N ASN A 124 -10.48 -1.93 -41.52
CA ASN A 124 -9.79 -2.57 -42.63
C ASN A 124 -9.88 -4.09 -42.55
N VAL A 125 -9.76 -4.67 -41.34
CA VAL A 125 -9.97 -6.11 -41.08
C VAL A 125 -11.40 -6.51 -41.41
N LYS A 126 -12.39 -5.72 -41.01
CA LYS A 126 -13.80 -6.02 -41.32
C LYS A 126 -14.05 -6.00 -42.83
N ASP A 127 -13.47 -5.06 -43.53
CA ASP A 127 -13.57 -5.01 -44.98
C ASP A 127 -12.74 -6.11 -45.65
N ARG A 128 -11.55 -6.40 -45.14
CA ARG A 128 -10.75 -7.56 -45.60
C ARG A 128 -11.42 -8.89 -45.30
N LYS A 129 -12.13 -9.05 -44.16
CA LYS A 129 -12.96 -10.25 -43.90
C LYS A 129 -14.09 -10.40 -44.93
N LYS A 130 -14.72 -9.28 -45.35
CA LYS A 130 -15.70 -9.34 -46.47
C LYS A 130 -15.02 -9.73 -47.76
N GLN A 131 -13.87 -9.12 -48.09
CA GLN A 131 -13.07 -9.45 -49.27
C GLN A 131 -12.60 -10.91 -49.21
N LEU A 132 -12.18 -11.42 -48.04
CA LEU A 132 -11.82 -12.81 -47.82
C LEU A 132 -13.01 -13.73 -48.07
N LYS A 133 -14.21 -13.36 -47.60
CA LYS A 133 -15.43 -14.16 -47.87
C LYS A 133 -15.74 -14.19 -49.39
N LEU A 134 -15.63 -13.03 -50.04
CA LEU A 134 -15.78 -12.98 -51.53
C LEU A 134 -14.70 -13.77 -52.25
N ALA A 135 -13.44 -13.66 -51.80
CA ALA A 135 -12.33 -14.41 -52.38
C ALA A 135 -12.51 -15.92 -52.18
N LYS A 136 -13.02 -16.41 -51.01
CA LYS A 136 -13.35 -17.81 -50.79
C LYS A 136 -14.45 -18.31 -51.73
N ILE A 137 -15.49 -17.48 -51.93
CA ILE A 137 -16.53 -17.79 -52.93
C ILE A 137 -15.92 -17.87 -54.31
N GLN A 138 -15.06 -16.90 -54.68
CA GLN A 138 -14.38 -16.88 -55.96
C GLN A 138 -13.45 -18.10 -56.16
N ILE A 139 -12.76 -18.53 -55.11
CA ILE A 139 -11.97 -19.77 -55.10
C ILE A 139 -12.85 -20.97 -55.38
N GLU A 140 -14.04 -21.06 -54.72
CA GLU A 140 -14.99 -22.14 -54.92
C GLU A 140 -15.52 -22.16 -56.40
N VAL A 141 -15.90 -20.98 -56.90
CA VAL A 141 -16.30 -20.83 -58.33
C VAL A 141 -15.16 -21.25 -59.25
N SER A 142 -13.94 -20.77 -58.98
CA SER A 142 -12.76 -21.11 -59.80
C SER A 142 -12.44 -22.62 -59.74
N ARG A 143 -12.62 -23.24 -58.57
CA ARG A 143 -12.44 -24.68 -58.38
C ARG A 143 -13.46 -25.48 -59.19
N ASN A 144 -14.72 -25.05 -59.21
CA ASN A 144 -15.76 -25.65 -60.02
C ASN A 144 -15.48 -25.50 -61.49
N ASN A 145 -15.05 -24.29 -61.93
CA ASN A 145 -14.61 -24.07 -63.30
C ASN A 145 -13.43 -24.95 -63.71
N VAL A 146 -12.46 -25.17 -62.80
CA VAL A 146 -11.35 -26.12 -63.06
C VAL A 146 -11.89 -27.51 -63.26
N LYS A 147 -12.82 -27.99 -62.38
CA LYS A 147 -13.44 -29.34 -62.52
C LYS A 147 -14.21 -29.50 -63.84
N ASP A 148 -14.96 -28.43 -64.22
CA ASP A 148 -15.71 -28.46 -65.50
C ASP A 148 -14.77 -28.46 -66.70
N LEU A 149 -13.67 -27.70 -66.66
CA LEU A 149 -12.64 -27.68 -67.68
C LEU A 149 -11.91 -29.05 -67.76
N GLU A 150 -11.62 -29.71 -66.60
CA GLU A 150 -11.04 -31.03 -66.55
C GLU A 150 -11.97 -32.08 -67.17
N ALA A 151 -13.28 -32.02 -66.85
CA ALA A 151 -14.28 -32.94 -67.42
C ALA A 151 -14.41 -32.75 -68.94
N ASN A 152 -14.48 -31.47 -69.38
CA ASN A 152 -14.52 -31.12 -70.80
C ASN A 152 -13.26 -31.57 -71.54
N LEU A 153 -12.09 -31.35 -70.97
CA LEU A 153 -10.81 -31.75 -71.55
C LEU A 153 -10.73 -33.27 -71.70
N LYS A 154 -11.22 -34.01 -70.68
CA LYS A 154 -11.31 -35.47 -70.71
C LYS A 154 -12.21 -35.96 -71.78
N ASP A 155 -13.34 -35.26 -72.03
CA ASP A 155 -14.25 -35.67 -73.19
C ASP A 155 -13.62 -35.34 -74.51
N ILE A 156 -12.97 -34.17 -74.66
CA ILE A 156 -12.24 -33.82 -75.89
C ILE A 156 -11.11 -34.85 -76.16
N LEU A 157 -10.37 -35.23 -75.08
CA LEU A 157 -9.31 -36.26 -75.22
C LEU A 157 -9.85 -37.57 -75.72
N ARG A 158 -11.01 -38.02 -75.17
CA ARG A 158 -11.66 -39.21 -75.62
C ARG A 158 -12.02 -39.11 -77.08
N ARG A 159 -12.69 -38.05 -77.53
CA ARG A 159 -13.07 -37.77 -78.91
C ARG A 159 -11.84 -37.71 -79.81
N LEU A 160 -10.76 -37.15 -79.38
CA LEU A 160 -9.51 -37.05 -80.10
C LEU A 160 -8.95 -38.44 -80.37
N LYS A 161 -8.94 -39.35 -79.37
CA LYS A 161 -8.50 -40.75 -79.52
C LYS A 161 -9.39 -41.54 -80.48
N ASP A 162 -10.70 -41.35 -80.35
CA ASP A 162 -11.65 -41.98 -81.22
C ASP A 162 -11.42 -41.51 -82.69
N GLU A 163 -11.18 -40.21 -82.88
CA GLU A 163 -10.91 -39.62 -84.23
C GLU A 163 -9.54 -40.04 -84.78
N GLU A 164 -8.51 -40.17 -83.93
CA GLU A 164 -7.21 -40.73 -84.32
C GLU A 164 -7.35 -42.14 -84.82
N THR A 165 -8.15 -42.99 -84.17
CA THR A 165 -8.42 -44.37 -84.59
C THR A 165 -9.18 -44.44 -85.93
N LEU A 166 -10.18 -43.53 -86.13
CA LEU A 166 -10.93 -43.43 -87.37
C LEU A 166 -10.07 -42.93 -88.51
N PHE A 167 -9.14 -42.00 -88.24
CA PHE A 167 -8.19 -41.48 -89.22
C PHE A 167 -7.22 -42.64 -89.72
N GLU A 168 -6.68 -43.40 -88.73
CA GLU A 168 -5.81 -44.52 -89.05
C GLU A 168 -6.53 -45.59 -89.88
N GLN A 169 -7.85 -45.75 -89.68
CA GLN A 169 -8.69 -46.61 -90.45
C GLN A 169 -9.14 -46.06 -91.81
N GLY A 170 -8.71 -44.81 -92.14
CA GLY A 170 -9.10 -44.17 -93.41
C GLY A 170 -10.54 -43.62 -93.42
N SER A 171 -11.23 -43.64 -92.30
CA SER A 171 -12.65 -43.24 -92.11
C SER A 171 -12.87 -41.83 -91.70
N SER A 172 -11.78 -41.01 -91.51
CA SER A 172 -11.82 -39.57 -91.13
C SER A 172 -10.83 -38.76 -91.96
N THR A 173 -10.98 -37.45 -91.93
CA THR A 173 -10.13 -36.49 -92.65
C THR A 173 -9.08 -35.83 -91.72
N ARG A 174 -7.92 -35.48 -92.26
CA ARG A 174 -6.87 -34.76 -91.52
C ARG A 174 -7.38 -33.49 -90.87
N SER A 175 -8.25 -32.77 -91.58
CA SER A 175 -8.86 -31.47 -91.09
C SER A 175 -9.69 -31.70 -89.78
N GLN A 176 -10.44 -32.82 -89.71
CA GLN A 176 -11.23 -33.18 -88.53
C GLN A 176 -10.32 -33.46 -87.28
N LEU A 177 -9.24 -34.19 -87.52
CA LEU A 177 -8.25 -34.52 -86.50
C LEU A 177 -7.54 -33.24 -85.98
N ASP A 178 -7.07 -32.35 -86.88
CA ASP A 178 -6.39 -31.13 -86.57
C ASP A 178 -7.28 -30.15 -85.73
N VAL A 179 -8.60 -30.10 -86.04
CA VAL A 179 -9.58 -29.31 -85.26
C VAL A 179 -9.69 -29.83 -83.82
N LEU A 180 -9.77 -31.16 -83.60
CA LEU A 180 -9.86 -31.77 -82.26
C LEU A 180 -8.55 -31.56 -81.47
N GLN A 181 -7.41 -31.72 -82.16
CA GLN A 181 -6.10 -31.46 -81.55
C GLN A 181 -5.99 -30.01 -81.09
N LEU A 182 -6.44 -29.01 -81.88
CA LEU A 182 -6.47 -27.62 -81.55
C LEU A 182 -7.43 -27.37 -80.35
N GLN A 183 -8.62 -28.02 -80.36
CA GLN A 183 -9.59 -27.87 -79.24
C GLN A 183 -9.00 -28.45 -77.97
N TYR A 184 -8.31 -29.59 -77.96
CA TYR A 184 -7.63 -30.15 -76.82
C TYR A 184 -6.56 -29.19 -76.29
N LEU A 185 -5.68 -28.62 -77.11
CA LEU A 185 -4.63 -27.71 -76.73
C LEU A 185 -5.21 -26.43 -76.11
N LYS A 186 -6.29 -25.85 -76.71
CA LYS A 186 -7.00 -24.72 -76.14
C LYS A 186 -7.60 -25.03 -74.81
N GLY A 187 -8.18 -26.22 -74.63
CA GLY A 187 -8.73 -26.68 -73.36
C GLY A 187 -7.65 -26.85 -72.26
N GLU A 188 -6.50 -27.39 -72.60
CA GLU A 188 -5.35 -27.54 -71.68
C GLU A 188 -4.81 -26.15 -71.21
N ILE A 189 -4.68 -25.18 -72.11
CA ILE A 189 -4.28 -23.81 -71.79
C ILE A 189 -5.31 -23.15 -70.88
N ALA A 190 -6.62 -23.31 -71.15
CA ALA A 190 -7.69 -22.74 -70.34
C ALA A 190 -7.69 -23.35 -68.93
N LEU A 191 -7.51 -24.66 -68.81
CA LEU A 191 -7.38 -25.33 -67.50
C LEU A 191 -6.18 -24.82 -66.71
N LYS A 192 -4.99 -24.75 -67.34
CA LYS A 192 -3.77 -24.25 -66.72
C LYS A 192 -3.93 -22.82 -66.23
N ASN A 193 -4.54 -21.93 -67.01
CA ASN A 193 -4.80 -20.54 -66.61
C ASN A 193 -5.78 -20.44 -65.42
N SER A 194 -6.80 -21.32 -65.39
CA SER A 194 -7.75 -21.38 -64.31
C SER A 194 -7.09 -21.85 -62.99
N ILE A 195 -6.21 -22.84 -63.06
CA ILE A 195 -5.42 -23.33 -61.90
C ILE A 195 -4.51 -22.20 -61.37
N LEU A 196 -3.78 -21.52 -62.23
CA LEU A 196 -2.94 -20.37 -61.83
C LEU A 196 -3.77 -19.23 -61.22
N GLY A 197 -4.98 -18.97 -61.71
CA GLY A 197 -5.92 -18.02 -61.13
C GLY A 197 -6.35 -18.39 -59.72
N LEU A 198 -6.65 -19.68 -59.49
CA LEU A 198 -6.99 -20.21 -58.17
C LEU A 198 -5.81 -20.07 -57.20
N GLU A 199 -4.60 -20.47 -57.62
CA GLU A 199 -3.39 -20.39 -56.81
C GLU A 199 -3.10 -18.94 -56.37
N ARG A 200 -3.22 -17.97 -57.29
CA ARG A 200 -3.08 -16.51 -56.95
C ARG A 200 -4.12 -16.04 -55.94
N ALA A 201 -5.36 -16.52 -56.06
CA ALA A 201 -6.42 -16.17 -55.10
C ALA A 201 -6.13 -16.72 -53.70
N ILE A 202 -5.60 -17.94 -53.57
CA ILE A 202 -5.19 -18.54 -52.33
C ILE A 202 -4.06 -17.73 -51.71
N LEU A 203 -2.98 -17.43 -52.44
CA LEU A 203 -1.84 -16.63 -51.95
C LEU A 203 -2.27 -15.27 -51.46
N ASN A 204 -3.24 -14.62 -52.12
CA ASN A 204 -3.76 -13.31 -51.67
C ASN A 204 -4.50 -13.42 -50.35
N VAL A 205 -5.22 -14.51 -50.10
CA VAL A 205 -5.87 -14.77 -48.80
C VAL A 205 -4.82 -14.98 -47.70
N ASP A 206 -3.80 -15.76 -47.93
CA ASP A 206 -2.73 -16.06 -46.98
C ASP A 206 -1.96 -14.77 -46.61
N ASN A 207 -1.62 -13.94 -47.58
CA ASN A 207 -0.99 -12.63 -47.33
C ASN A 207 -1.87 -11.71 -46.47
N THR A 208 -3.19 -11.75 -46.65
CA THR A 208 -4.14 -10.97 -45.85
C THR A 208 -4.17 -11.47 -44.40
N ILE A 209 -4.18 -12.78 -44.16
CA ILE A 209 -4.13 -13.38 -42.84
C ILE A 209 -2.84 -12.96 -42.11
N LEU A 210 -1.69 -13.13 -42.79
CA LEU A 210 -0.39 -12.77 -42.23
C LEU A 210 -0.31 -11.27 -41.83
N SER A 211 -0.88 -10.38 -42.66
CA SER A 211 -0.92 -8.94 -42.32
C SER A 211 -1.77 -8.64 -41.09
N LEU A 212 -2.83 -9.42 -40.85
CA LEU A 212 -3.67 -9.31 -39.65
C LEU A 212 -2.97 -9.79 -38.40
N GLU A 213 -2.21 -10.86 -38.50
CA GLU A 213 -1.42 -11.37 -37.35
C GLU A 213 -0.36 -10.36 -36.92
N ARG A 214 0.39 -9.80 -37.86
CA ARG A 214 1.38 -8.74 -37.57
C ARG A 214 0.77 -7.53 -36.88
N SER A 215 -0.37 -7.02 -37.38
CA SER A 215 -1.05 -5.90 -36.72
C SER A 215 -1.46 -6.21 -35.29
N ARG A 216 -1.82 -7.45 -34.98
CA ARG A 216 -2.18 -7.90 -33.63
C ARG A 216 -0.95 -7.94 -32.70
N GLU A 217 0.18 -8.41 -33.20
CA GLU A 217 1.45 -8.43 -32.46
C GLU A 217 1.95 -7.03 -32.12
N ASP A 218 1.85 -6.09 -33.06
CA ASP A 218 2.23 -4.67 -32.85
C ASP A 218 1.40 -4.01 -31.74
N ILE A 219 0.11 -4.34 -31.67
CA ILE A 219 -0.81 -3.88 -30.62
C ILE A 219 -0.34 -4.40 -29.25
N GLN A 220 -0.13 -5.69 -29.15
CA GLN A 220 0.28 -6.35 -27.92
C GLN A 220 1.64 -5.81 -27.42
N GLY A 221 2.57 -5.52 -28.33
CA GLY A 221 3.84 -4.88 -28.01
C GLY A 221 3.67 -3.46 -27.45
N SER A 222 2.71 -2.70 -27.99
CA SER A 222 2.41 -1.35 -27.50
C SER A 222 1.77 -1.34 -26.13
N GLU A 223 0.86 -2.27 -25.82
CA GLU A 223 0.25 -2.45 -24.50
C GLU A 223 1.31 -2.80 -23.46
N LEU A 224 2.18 -3.77 -23.75
CA LEU A 224 3.29 -4.17 -22.86
C LEU A 224 4.25 -3.00 -22.60
N SER A 225 4.49 -2.14 -23.60
CA SER A 225 5.32 -0.94 -23.44
C SER A 225 4.73 0.07 -22.44
N VAL A 226 3.41 0.23 -22.40
CA VAL A 226 2.74 1.08 -21.41
C VAL A 226 2.80 0.48 -20.02
N GLU A 227 2.57 -0.84 -19.90
CA GLU A 227 2.66 -1.54 -18.63
C GLU A 227 4.06 -1.41 -18.02
N ASN A 228 5.11 -1.64 -18.80
CA ASN A 228 6.49 -1.47 -18.35
C ASN A 228 6.79 -0.02 -17.90
N ALA A 229 6.24 0.98 -18.58
CA ALA A 229 6.39 2.37 -18.16
C ALA A 229 5.67 2.68 -16.84
N LEU A 230 4.49 2.09 -16.60
CA LEU A 230 3.77 2.22 -15.34
C LEU A 230 4.54 1.57 -14.18
N ILE A 231 5.14 0.39 -14.40
CA ILE A 231 6.00 -0.27 -13.42
C ILE A 231 7.22 0.61 -13.08
N ALA A 232 7.81 1.28 -14.07
CA ALA A 232 8.93 2.19 -13.85
C ALA A 232 8.54 3.41 -12.99
N VAL A 233 7.34 3.96 -13.16
CA VAL A 233 6.81 5.04 -12.30
C VAL A 233 6.60 4.54 -10.88
N GLU A 234 5.97 3.38 -10.71
CA GLU A 234 5.74 2.82 -9.39
C GLU A 234 7.06 2.58 -8.64
N ARG A 235 8.06 2.03 -9.34
CA ARG A 235 9.40 1.82 -8.79
C ARG A 235 10.05 3.14 -8.35
N SER A 236 10.00 4.16 -9.20
CA SER A 236 10.57 5.47 -8.85
C SER A 236 9.82 6.19 -7.72
N ARG A 237 8.53 5.89 -7.50
CA ARG A 237 7.78 6.36 -6.35
C ARG A 237 8.33 5.77 -5.04
N TYR A 238 8.61 4.48 -5.02
CA TYR A 238 9.26 3.85 -3.86
C TYR A 238 10.68 4.39 -3.60
N ASP A 239 11.43 4.70 -4.66
CA ASP A 239 12.75 5.31 -4.50
C ASP A 239 12.66 6.72 -3.87
N VAL A 240 11.64 7.50 -4.20
CA VAL A 240 11.35 8.79 -3.56
C VAL A 240 11.00 8.59 -2.09
N GLU A 241 10.06 7.70 -1.76
CA GLU A 241 9.66 7.40 -0.39
C GLU A 241 10.86 6.97 0.47
N LEU A 242 11.71 6.08 -0.05
CA LEU A 242 12.94 5.67 0.62
C LEU A 242 13.90 6.84 0.88
N SER A 243 13.98 7.79 -0.06
CA SER A 243 14.84 8.97 0.08
C SER A 243 14.26 10.00 1.05
N GLU A 244 12.92 10.11 1.14
CA GLU A 244 12.21 10.91 2.13
C GLU A 244 12.42 10.34 3.54
N ASP A 245 12.26 9.04 3.72
CA ASP A 245 12.50 8.34 4.98
C ASP A 245 13.96 8.52 5.44
N ALA A 246 14.92 8.37 4.53
CA ALA A 246 16.33 8.59 4.83
C ALA A 246 16.65 10.03 5.24
N LEU A 247 15.93 11.01 4.69
CA LEU A 247 16.03 12.41 5.12
C LEU A 247 15.32 12.61 6.47
N GLU A 248 14.14 12.03 6.68
CA GLU A 248 13.41 12.12 7.94
C GLU A 248 14.20 11.51 9.11
N ASP A 249 14.91 10.41 8.90
CA ASP A 249 15.76 9.77 9.88
C ASP A 249 16.92 10.65 10.39
N THR A 250 17.29 11.68 9.63
CA THR A 250 18.26 12.69 10.07
C THR A 250 17.67 13.78 10.98
N LEU A 251 16.33 13.84 11.07
CA LEU A 251 15.58 14.78 11.87
C LEU A 251 15.07 14.10 13.14
N ILE A 252 15.83 14.16 14.20
CA ILE A 252 15.50 13.46 15.45
C ILE A 252 14.38 14.22 16.16
N LYS A 253 13.20 13.60 16.29
CA LYS A 253 12.00 14.16 16.88
C LYS A 253 11.62 13.45 18.18
N ALA A 254 10.94 14.18 19.09
CA ALA A 254 10.39 13.63 20.32
C ALA A 254 9.24 12.67 20.02
N LYS A 255 9.39 11.36 20.33
CA LYS A 255 8.31 10.37 20.15
C LYS A 255 7.19 10.49 21.17
N ILE A 256 7.46 11.10 22.33
CA ILE A 256 6.49 11.44 23.38
C ILE A 256 6.65 12.91 23.80
N GLY A 257 5.60 13.49 24.37
CA GLY A 257 5.72 14.78 25.06
C GLY A 257 6.27 14.55 26.47
N GLY A 258 7.17 15.42 26.94
CA GLY A 258 7.77 15.26 28.26
C GLY A 258 8.88 16.26 28.53
N ILE A 259 9.74 15.94 29.47
CA ILE A 259 10.89 16.77 29.85
C ILE A 259 12.18 16.04 29.50
N ILE A 260 13.11 16.72 28.85
CA ILE A 260 14.44 16.18 28.55
C ILE A 260 15.26 16.15 29.84
N THR A 261 15.69 14.98 30.28
CA THR A 261 16.45 14.83 31.53
C THR A 261 17.94 14.66 31.30
N ALA A 262 18.32 14.11 30.16
CA ALA A 262 19.72 13.92 29.81
C ALA A 262 19.95 14.10 28.31
N LYS A 263 21.14 14.56 27.97
CA LYS A 263 21.69 14.66 26.62
C LYS A 263 23.07 14.03 26.61
N SER A 264 23.33 13.07 25.71
CA SER A 264 24.56 12.25 25.71
C SER A 264 25.56 12.62 24.58
N PHE A 265 25.47 13.82 24.01
CA PHE A 265 26.32 14.27 22.89
C PHE A 265 26.54 15.79 22.93
N GLN A 266 27.44 16.29 22.06
CA GLN A 266 27.69 17.72 21.85
C GLN A 266 27.44 18.12 20.39
N GLU A 267 27.24 19.43 20.14
CA GLU A 267 27.16 19.95 18.78
C GLU A 267 28.48 19.73 18.03
N GLY A 268 28.40 19.35 16.78
CA GLY A 268 29.54 19.02 15.95
C GLY A 268 30.09 17.60 16.13
N GLU A 269 29.60 16.85 17.12
CA GLU A 269 29.99 15.45 17.35
C GLU A 269 29.42 14.52 16.29
N VAL A 270 30.12 13.43 16.00
CA VAL A 270 29.64 12.37 15.11
C VAL A 270 29.02 11.28 15.97
N ILE A 271 27.76 11.01 15.75
CA ILE A 271 27.02 9.94 16.41
C ILE A 271 26.87 8.73 15.51
N THR A 272 26.72 7.56 16.13
CA THR A 272 26.48 6.29 15.43
C THR A 272 24.99 5.92 15.45
N ALA A 273 24.56 5.12 14.50
CA ALA A 273 23.22 4.53 14.55
C ALA A 273 23.04 3.71 15.84
N GLY A 274 21.86 3.81 16.46
CA GLY A 274 21.53 3.17 17.74
C GLY A 274 22.00 3.91 18.99
N ALA A 275 22.79 4.99 18.86
CA ALA A 275 23.24 5.78 20.01
C ALA A 275 22.03 6.44 20.71
N VAL A 276 22.02 6.39 22.04
CA VAL A 276 21.05 7.10 22.88
C VAL A 276 21.44 8.57 22.93
N LEU A 277 20.57 9.43 22.43
CA LEU A 277 20.82 10.86 22.32
C LEU A 277 20.18 11.67 23.46
N PHE A 278 18.91 11.38 23.73
CA PHE A 278 18.16 12.04 24.77
C PHE A 278 17.41 11.05 25.64
N GLN A 279 17.20 11.42 26.88
CA GLN A 279 16.22 10.77 27.73
C GLN A 279 15.06 11.77 27.96
N ILE A 280 13.84 11.33 27.63
CA ILE A 280 12.62 12.12 27.84
C ILE A 280 11.77 11.37 28.85
N ILE A 281 11.29 12.09 29.86
CA ILE A 281 10.36 11.55 30.85
C ILE A 281 8.98 12.23 30.72
N ASP A 282 7.91 11.44 30.77
CA ASP A 282 6.56 11.99 30.95
C ASP A 282 6.22 11.93 32.45
N ILE A 283 6.03 13.12 33.03
CA ILE A 283 5.68 13.30 34.43
C ILE A 283 4.27 13.87 34.63
N LYS A 284 3.40 13.86 33.62
CA LYS A 284 1.97 14.19 33.78
C LYS A 284 1.29 13.26 34.75
N GLN A 285 1.72 12.01 34.73
CA GLN A 285 1.44 10.99 35.74
C GLN A 285 2.76 10.55 36.33
N VAL A 286 2.74 10.18 37.60
CA VAL A 286 3.90 9.67 38.31
C VAL A 286 3.54 8.34 38.98
N GLU A 287 4.54 7.50 39.14
CA GLU A 287 4.45 6.28 39.95
C GLU A 287 5.24 6.49 41.23
N ILE A 288 4.69 6.09 42.38
CA ILE A 288 5.42 6.09 43.64
C ILE A 288 5.77 4.64 43.93
N LYS A 289 7.05 4.32 43.86
CA LYS A 289 7.58 3.00 44.21
C LYS A 289 7.82 2.92 45.70
N ILE A 290 7.12 1.99 46.38
CA ILE A 290 7.14 1.76 47.81
C ILE A 290 7.63 0.36 48.04
N GLN A 291 8.47 0.14 49.06
CA GLN A 291 8.92 -1.17 49.46
C GLN A 291 8.05 -1.68 50.64
N LEU A 292 7.16 -2.64 50.35
CA LEU A 292 6.19 -3.16 51.28
C LEU A 292 6.76 -4.39 52.02
N GLY A 293 6.56 -4.46 53.34
CA GLY A 293 6.90 -5.64 54.11
C GLY A 293 5.90 -6.78 53.90
N GLU A 294 6.36 -8.04 54.05
CA GLU A 294 5.51 -9.23 53.86
C GLU A 294 4.27 -9.21 54.78
N GLY A 295 4.42 -8.73 56.01
CA GLY A 295 3.32 -8.66 56.98
C GLY A 295 2.20 -7.69 56.64
N ASP A 296 2.46 -6.71 55.73
CA ASP A 296 1.49 -5.72 55.30
C ASP A 296 0.73 -6.14 54.01
N LEU A 297 1.24 -7.13 53.30
CA LEU A 297 0.64 -7.60 52.02
C LEU A 297 -0.86 -7.97 52.14
N PRO A 298 -1.30 -8.73 53.15
CA PRO A 298 -2.72 -9.12 53.22
C PRO A 298 -3.69 -7.96 53.48
N MET A 299 -3.18 -6.79 53.88
CA MET A 299 -3.98 -5.61 54.24
C MET A 299 -4.12 -4.57 53.13
N ILE A 300 -3.50 -4.81 51.98
CA ILE A 300 -3.40 -3.85 50.86
C ILE A 300 -3.89 -4.53 49.59
N SER A 301 -4.70 -3.82 48.83
CA SER A 301 -5.27 -4.32 47.58
C SER A 301 -5.03 -3.37 46.43
N GLU A 302 -4.87 -3.92 45.24
CA GLU A 302 -4.86 -3.14 43.98
C GLU A 302 -6.18 -2.39 43.81
N GLY A 303 -6.13 -1.18 43.24
CA GLY A 303 -7.29 -0.31 43.13
C GLY A 303 -7.59 0.58 44.36
N GLN A 304 -6.89 0.35 45.51
CA GLN A 304 -7.11 1.12 46.69
C GLN A 304 -6.62 2.56 46.54
N ALA A 305 -7.46 3.53 46.95
CA ALA A 305 -7.10 4.94 46.96
C ALA A 305 -6.13 5.22 48.15
N VAL A 306 -5.15 6.07 47.90
CA VAL A 306 -4.14 6.50 48.86
C VAL A 306 -3.95 8.01 48.82
N VAL A 307 -3.49 8.58 49.93
CA VAL A 307 -3.08 9.97 50.01
C VAL A 307 -1.59 10.00 50.34
N PHE A 308 -0.87 10.92 49.74
CA PHE A 308 0.54 11.11 50.03
C PHE A 308 0.96 12.57 50.08
N THR A 309 2.02 12.82 50.79
CA THR A 309 2.67 14.13 50.88
C THR A 309 4.13 14.02 50.51
N THR A 310 4.73 15.13 50.07
CA THR A 310 6.17 15.19 49.79
C THR A 310 6.83 16.27 50.67
N PRO A 311 8.10 16.10 51.07
CA PRO A 311 8.80 17.12 51.85
C PRO A 311 8.86 18.50 51.20
N GLY A 312 8.83 18.54 49.85
CA GLY A 312 8.84 19.80 49.09
C GLY A 312 7.51 20.55 49.08
N TYR A 313 6.40 19.86 49.38
CA TYR A 313 5.02 20.39 49.37
C TYR A 313 4.25 19.85 50.58
N ARG A 314 4.65 20.27 51.78
CA ARG A 314 4.13 19.72 53.06
C ARG A 314 2.64 19.98 53.28
N ASP A 315 2.15 21.09 52.76
CA ASP A 315 0.75 21.51 52.92
C ASP A 315 -0.17 21.05 51.77
N ILE A 316 0.37 20.27 50.84
CA ILE A 316 -0.39 19.74 49.71
C ILE A 316 -0.49 18.22 49.83
N GLU A 317 -1.71 17.74 49.92
CA GLU A 317 -2.02 16.34 49.83
C GLU A 317 -2.29 15.96 48.37
N PHE A 318 -1.63 14.93 47.92
CA PHE A 318 -1.83 14.33 46.59
C PHE A 318 -2.59 13.01 46.74
N SER A 319 -3.47 12.73 45.81
CA SER A 319 -4.19 11.45 45.74
C SER A 319 -3.58 10.53 44.69
N GLY A 320 -3.59 9.24 45.00
CA GLY A 320 -3.15 8.20 44.08
C GLY A 320 -3.97 6.94 44.25
N ILE A 321 -3.73 5.97 43.39
CA ILE A 321 -4.36 4.66 43.40
C ILE A 321 -3.26 3.61 43.33
N ILE A 322 -3.35 2.56 44.14
CA ILE A 322 -2.46 1.42 44.03
C ILE A 322 -2.73 0.74 42.70
N GLU A 323 -1.77 0.83 41.78
CA GLU A 323 -1.90 0.28 40.44
C GLU A 323 -1.54 -1.21 40.43
N ARG A 324 -0.46 -1.58 41.13
CA ARG A 324 0.04 -2.95 41.14
C ARG A 324 0.91 -3.22 42.40
N ILE A 325 0.90 -4.48 42.82
CA ILE A 325 1.78 -5.01 43.83
C ILE A 325 2.64 -6.12 43.17
N SER A 326 3.97 -6.04 43.34
CA SER A 326 4.85 -7.07 42.76
C SER A 326 4.60 -8.44 43.37
N TRP A 327 4.55 -9.47 42.56
CA TRP A 327 4.47 -10.87 42.96
C TRP A 327 5.80 -11.42 43.48
N THR A 328 6.90 -10.71 43.24
CA THR A 328 8.24 -11.12 43.66
C THR A 328 8.84 -10.04 44.54
N ALA A 329 9.47 -10.50 45.63
CA ALA A 329 10.25 -9.61 46.48
C ALA A 329 11.51 -9.13 45.74
N ASP A 330 11.93 -7.93 46.03
CA ASP A 330 13.21 -7.39 45.60
C ASP A 330 14.34 -8.19 46.28
N PRO A 331 15.27 -8.78 45.52
CA PRO A 331 16.32 -9.65 46.10
C PRO A 331 17.24 -8.99 47.11
N GLU A 332 17.43 -7.66 46.98
CA GLU A 332 18.33 -6.90 47.86
C GLU A 332 17.69 -6.52 49.16
N THR A 333 16.38 -6.22 49.16
CA THR A 333 15.67 -5.68 50.30
C THR A 333 14.76 -6.70 50.98
N GLY A 334 14.41 -7.81 50.30
CA GLY A 334 13.43 -8.81 50.76
C GLY A 334 12.01 -8.23 50.84
N ARG A 335 11.75 -7.08 50.24
CA ARG A 335 10.45 -6.39 50.29
C ARG A 335 9.75 -6.44 48.94
N PHE A 336 8.43 -6.32 48.97
CA PHE A 336 7.61 -6.34 47.74
C PHE A 336 7.40 -4.91 47.19
N PRO A 337 7.83 -4.61 45.96
CA PRO A 337 7.54 -3.33 45.33
C PRO A 337 6.04 -3.11 45.14
N LEU A 338 5.53 -2.01 45.66
CA LEU A 338 4.17 -1.50 45.47
C LEU A 338 4.25 -0.24 44.66
N TYR A 339 3.41 -0.11 43.66
CA TYR A 339 3.38 1.05 42.76
C TYR A 339 2.05 1.78 42.89
N VAL A 340 2.14 3.05 43.24
CA VAL A 340 1.00 3.96 43.35
C VAL A 340 1.03 4.94 42.19
N LYS A 341 0.01 4.93 41.39
CA LYS A 341 -0.17 5.88 40.28
C LYS A 341 -0.87 7.13 40.76
N ALA A 342 -0.31 8.30 40.42
CA ALA A 342 -0.86 9.56 40.80
C ALA A 342 -0.80 10.57 39.65
N ALA A 343 -1.82 11.42 39.51
CA ALA A 343 -1.78 12.56 38.62
C ALA A 343 -0.84 13.66 39.18
N ASN A 344 -0.19 14.37 38.28
CA ASN A 344 0.73 15.45 38.65
C ASN A 344 0.27 16.83 38.09
N PRO A 345 -0.80 17.42 38.62
CA PRO A 345 -1.32 18.67 38.13
C PRO A 345 -0.29 19.81 38.38
N GLY A 346 -0.02 20.58 37.33
CA GLY A 346 0.98 21.63 37.37
C GLY A 346 2.43 21.16 37.43
N LEU A 347 2.70 19.87 37.21
CA LEU A 347 4.04 19.23 37.15
C LEU A 347 4.88 19.54 38.41
N LYS A 348 4.24 19.58 39.58
CA LYS A 348 4.89 19.88 40.87
C LYS A 348 5.77 18.74 41.35
N LEU A 349 5.36 17.51 41.10
CA LEU A 349 6.10 16.32 41.50
C LEU A 349 7.21 16.06 40.46
N ARG A 350 8.41 15.82 40.97
CA ARG A 350 9.58 15.54 40.13
C ARG A 350 10.09 14.12 40.42
N ALA A 351 10.65 13.46 39.43
CA ALA A 351 11.32 12.21 39.61
C ALA A 351 12.44 12.31 40.67
N GLY A 352 12.55 11.28 41.51
CA GLY A 352 13.51 11.23 42.60
C GLY A 352 13.03 11.89 43.90
N MET A 353 11.88 12.59 43.94
CA MET A 353 11.31 13.09 45.18
C MET A 353 10.83 11.92 46.09
N SER A 354 11.01 12.10 47.41
CA SER A 354 10.43 11.21 48.39
C SER A 354 8.95 11.51 48.60
N ALA A 355 8.14 10.49 48.76
CA ALA A 355 6.72 10.59 49.08
C ALA A 355 6.42 9.78 50.34
N LYS A 356 5.67 10.40 51.28
CA LYS A 356 5.13 9.73 52.43
C LYS A 356 3.67 9.35 52.15
N VAL A 357 3.41 8.06 51.96
CA VAL A 357 2.11 7.53 51.54
C VAL A 357 1.38 7.01 52.75
N TYR A 358 0.12 7.37 52.87
CA TYR A 358 -0.78 6.96 53.97
C TYR A 358 -1.80 5.97 53.41
N LEU A 359 -1.75 4.76 53.92
CA LEU A 359 -2.64 3.69 53.54
C LEU A 359 -3.69 3.48 54.63
N LEU A 360 -4.96 3.45 54.22
CA LEU A 360 -6.05 3.06 55.12
C LEU A 360 -6.11 1.52 55.15
N ARG A 361 -5.97 0.93 56.36
CA ARG A 361 -6.17 -0.54 56.51
C ARG A 361 -7.59 -0.92 56.10
N GLN A 362 -7.74 -1.73 55.11
CA GLN A 362 -9.00 -2.43 54.87
C GLN A 362 -9.16 -3.53 55.92
N LYS A 363 -10.40 -3.73 56.42
CA LYS A 363 -10.73 -4.73 57.40
C LYS A 363 -10.76 -6.11 56.76
#